data_a1864893df569beab429f02dd332d710
#
_entry.id   a1864893df569beab429f02dd332d710
#
_cell.length_a   1.000
_cell.length_b   1.000
_cell.length_c   1.000
_cell.angle_alpha   90.00
_cell.angle_beta   90.00
_cell.angle_gamma   90.00
#
_symmetry.space_group_name_H-M   'P 1'
#
loop_
_entity.id
_entity.type
_entity.pdbx_description
1 polymer ?
#
loop_
_entity_poly.entity_id
_entity_poly.type
_entity_poly.pdbx_seq_one_letter_code
_entity_poly.pdbx_strand_id
1 'polypeptide(L)'
;RDVNVKFPEENHAKELAGKDATFKCTIRSIKTKELPAIDDELAKKVSKFETLDELKADIRKNLEENAERTAENDQKSAAIEMATNNITVDIPAVMIDNRVTAMIQEMAMRLEQQGMKLEQYLQYAGTDIAKLREQYRETAEKNVKTDLMREEVAKAADIKVEAKDLDEEVAAMAAAYGAT
;
A
#
# COMPACT_ATOMS: atom_id res chain seq x y z
N ARG A 1 7.29 43.73 16.03
CA ARG A 1 8.60 43.43 15.44
C ARG A 1 8.51 43.57 13.93
N ASP A 2 9.45 44.29 13.33
CA ASP A 2 9.56 44.40 11.88
C ASP A 2 10.40 43.21 11.38
N VAL A 3 9.84 42.48 10.40
CA VAL A 3 10.50 41.32 9.76
C VAL A 3 10.77 41.70 8.32
N ASN A 4 12.04 41.81 7.98
CA ASN A 4 12.47 42.09 6.61
C ASN A 4 12.71 40.78 5.88
N VAL A 5 12.04 40.58 4.77
CA VAL A 5 12.17 39.41 3.91
C VAL A 5 12.33 39.85 2.46
N LYS A 6 13.13 39.11 1.71
CA LYS A 6 13.24 39.26 0.27
C LYS A 6 12.47 38.12 -0.39
N PHE A 7 11.53 38.45 -1.28
CA PHE A 7 10.80 37.43 -2.01
C PHE A 7 11.71 36.67 -2.99
N PRO A 8 11.58 35.35 -3.11
CA PRO A 8 12.30 34.57 -4.11
C PRO A 8 12.06 35.08 -5.53
N GLU A 9 13.03 34.94 -6.42
CA GLU A 9 12.90 35.35 -7.83
C GLU A 9 11.85 34.51 -8.58
N GLU A 10 11.59 33.28 -8.12
CA GLU A 10 10.55 32.36 -8.66
C GLU A 10 9.20 32.44 -7.92
N ASN A 11 8.83 33.58 -7.40
CA ASN A 11 7.54 33.74 -6.70
C ASN A 11 6.36 33.67 -7.71
N HIS A 12 5.29 32.97 -7.34
CA HIS A 12 4.04 32.88 -8.13
C HIS A 12 3.45 34.28 -8.47
N ALA A 13 3.62 35.27 -7.61
CA ALA A 13 3.28 36.66 -7.86
C ALA A 13 4.49 37.37 -8.50
N LYS A 14 4.51 37.44 -9.82
CA LYS A 14 5.61 38.08 -10.60
C LYS A 14 5.91 39.52 -10.18
N GLU A 15 4.90 40.23 -9.65
CA GLU A 15 5.04 41.61 -9.19
C GLU A 15 5.85 41.74 -7.90
N LEU A 16 6.01 40.68 -7.12
CA LEU A 16 6.71 40.62 -5.85
C LEU A 16 8.07 39.93 -5.94
N ALA A 17 8.34 39.24 -7.06
CA ALA A 17 9.57 38.49 -7.26
C ALA A 17 10.81 39.37 -7.10
N GLY A 18 11.75 38.92 -6.25
CA GLY A 18 13.02 39.61 -6.00
C GLY A 18 12.94 40.92 -5.19
N LYS A 19 11.73 41.37 -4.78
CA LYS A 19 11.57 42.62 -4.02
C LYS A 19 11.75 42.40 -2.51
N ASP A 20 12.27 43.42 -1.85
CA ASP A 20 12.37 43.47 -0.39
C ASP A 20 11.00 43.94 0.18
N ALA A 21 10.54 43.28 1.22
CA ALA A 21 9.32 43.62 1.93
C ALA A 21 9.57 43.64 3.45
N THR A 22 8.97 44.61 4.12
CA THR A 22 9.01 44.72 5.58
C THR A 22 7.62 44.45 6.14
N PHE A 23 7.49 43.38 6.90
CA PHE A 23 6.24 43.04 7.59
C PHE A 23 6.26 43.52 9.03
N LYS A 24 5.29 44.37 9.40
CA LYS A 24 5.06 44.74 10.80
C LYS A 24 4.24 43.68 11.50
N CYS A 25 4.92 42.78 12.22
CA CYS A 25 4.30 41.65 12.90
C CYS A 25 4.03 41.98 14.38
N THR A 26 2.76 41.83 14.79
CA THR A 26 2.36 41.91 16.19
C THR A 26 1.92 40.52 16.65
N ILE A 27 2.61 39.98 17.66
CA ILE A 27 2.25 38.67 18.25
C ILE A 27 0.99 38.89 19.09
N ARG A 28 -0.12 38.26 18.70
CA ARG A 28 -1.39 38.35 19.44
C ARG A 28 -1.54 37.25 20.48
N SER A 29 -1.04 36.05 20.20
CA SER A 29 -1.06 34.92 21.13
C SER A 29 0.09 33.95 20.81
N ILE A 30 0.63 33.36 21.84
CA ILE A 30 1.59 32.25 21.74
C ILE A 30 0.89 31.02 22.33
N LYS A 31 0.73 29.96 21.52
CA LYS A 31 0.19 28.68 21.98
C LYS A 31 1.32 27.68 22.07
N THR A 32 1.51 27.11 23.24
CA THR A 32 2.45 26.00 23.47
C THR A 32 1.65 24.71 23.45
N LYS A 33 2.17 23.68 22.77
CA LYS A 33 1.59 22.35 22.79
C LYS A 33 2.10 21.63 24.03
N GLU A 34 1.24 21.45 25.02
CA GLU A 34 1.51 20.62 26.18
C GLU A 34 1.09 19.17 25.86
N LEU A 35 2.04 18.26 25.90
CA LEU A 35 1.76 16.82 25.73
C LEU A 35 1.52 16.22 27.11
N PRO A 36 0.54 15.30 27.25
CA PRO A 36 0.35 14.57 28.50
C PRO A 36 1.59 13.72 28.82
N ALA A 37 1.80 13.51 30.10
CA ALA A 37 2.85 12.58 30.55
C ALA A 37 2.56 11.17 30.03
N ILE A 38 3.63 10.40 29.77
CA ILE A 38 3.50 9.00 29.33
C ILE A 38 3.44 8.15 30.60
N ASP A 39 2.22 8.00 31.12
CA ASP A 39 1.91 7.31 32.37
C ASP A 39 0.67 6.42 32.23
N ASP A 40 0.24 5.83 33.34
CA ASP A 40 -0.95 4.97 33.39
C ASP A 40 -2.24 5.73 33.08
N GLU A 41 -2.29 7.03 33.35
CA GLU A 41 -3.46 7.84 32.98
C GLU A 41 -3.57 8.01 31.49
N LEU A 42 -2.46 8.13 30.78
CA LEU A 42 -2.44 8.15 29.32
C LEU A 42 -2.94 6.79 28.79
N ALA A 43 -2.44 5.68 29.34
CA ALA A 43 -2.86 4.34 28.92
C ALA A 43 -4.38 4.16 29.03
N LYS A 44 -4.99 4.58 30.13
CA LYS A 44 -6.45 4.54 30.34
C LYS A 44 -7.23 5.41 29.37
N LYS A 45 -6.69 6.55 28.96
CA LYS A 45 -7.36 7.48 28.02
C LYS A 45 -7.33 7.03 26.57
N VAL A 46 -6.24 6.36 26.14
CA VAL A 46 -6.02 6.00 24.73
C VAL A 46 -6.27 4.54 24.43
N SER A 47 -6.46 3.69 25.44
CA SER A 47 -6.61 2.27 25.28
C SER A 47 -7.58 1.66 26.32
N LYS A 48 -7.79 0.34 26.23
CA LYS A 48 -8.57 -0.44 27.19
C LYS A 48 -7.75 -0.93 28.41
N PHE A 49 -6.45 -0.61 28.45
CA PHE A 49 -5.54 -1.09 29.50
C PHE A 49 -5.48 -0.11 30.66
N GLU A 50 -5.23 -0.64 31.87
CA GLU A 50 -5.16 0.18 33.07
C GLU A 50 -3.76 0.71 33.35
N THR A 51 -2.73 0.05 32.82
CA THR A 51 -1.33 0.42 33.03
C THR A 51 -0.59 0.64 31.73
N LEU A 52 0.43 1.49 31.79
CA LEU A 52 1.30 1.75 30.63
C LEU A 52 2.08 0.49 30.21
N ASP A 53 2.41 -0.36 31.16
CA ASP A 53 3.17 -1.59 30.88
C ASP A 53 2.31 -2.63 30.14
N GLU A 54 1.02 -2.75 30.48
CA GLU A 54 0.07 -3.57 29.73
C GLU A 54 -0.09 -3.06 28.29
N LEU A 55 -0.23 -1.75 28.11
CA LEU A 55 -0.30 -1.13 26.79
C LEU A 55 0.96 -1.41 25.97
N LYS A 56 2.13 -1.26 26.57
CA LYS A 56 3.42 -1.58 25.89
C LYS A 56 3.53 -3.06 25.54
N ALA A 57 3.10 -3.95 26.44
CA ALA A 57 3.12 -5.39 26.19
C ALA A 57 2.19 -5.77 25.01
N ASP A 58 1.00 -5.20 24.94
CA ASP A 58 0.05 -5.42 23.85
C ASP A 58 0.61 -4.88 22.51
N ILE A 59 1.14 -3.66 22.51
CA ILE A 59 1.77 -3.09 21.32
C ILE A 59 2.94 -3.96 20.85
N ARG A 60 3.79 -4.42 21.77
CA ARG A 60 4.92 -5.30 21.45
C ARG A 60 4.43 -6.60 20.83
N LYS A 61 3.45 -7.24 21.44
CA LYS A 61 2.85 -8.48 20.93
C LYS A 61 2.30 -8.30 19.52
N ASN A 62 1.52 -7.24 19.28
CA ASN A 62 0.96 -6.95 17.97
C ASN A 62 2.06 -6.68 16.91
N LEU A 63 3.15 -6.02 17.32
CA LEU A 63 4.29 -5.78 16.41
C LEU A 63 5.05 -7.06 16.12
N GLU A 64 5.26 -7.93 17.10
CA GLU A 64 5.91 -9.24 16.94
C GLU A 64 5.07 -10.16 16.02
N GLU A 65 3.77 -10.29 16.26
CA GLU A 65 2.86 -11.06 15.40
C GLU A 65 2.81 -10.53 13.96
N ASN A 66 2.80 -9.20 13.79
CA ASN A 66 2.85 -8.59 12.47
C ASN A 66 4.21 -8.83 11.77
N ALA A 67 5.32 -8.73 12.51
CA ALA A 67 6.66 -8.98 11.98
C ALA A 67 6.83 -10.44 11.57
N GLU A 68 6.35 -11.40 12.37
CA GLU A 68 6.38 -12.82 12.07
C GLU A 68 5.57 -13.13 10.80
N ARG A 69 4.33 -12.63 10.73
CA ARG A 69 3.48 -12.80 9.54
C ARG A 69 4.10 -12.18 8.29
N THR A 70 4.73 -11.01 8.42
CA THR A 70 5.43 -10.36 7.28
C THR A 70 6.62 -11.21 6.84
N ALA A 71 7.45 -11.68 7.78
CA ALA A 71 8.60 -12.52 7.47
C ALA A 71 8.19 -13.84 6.79
N GLU A 72 7.12 -14.49 7.24
CA GLU A 72 6.59 -15.69 6.57
C GLU A 72 6.12 -15.40 5.14
N ASN A 73 5.39 -14.29 4.93
CA ASN A 73 4.93 -13.91 3.60
C ASN A 73 6.08 -13.56 2.68
N ASP A 74 7.09 -12.87 3.17
CA ASP A 74 8.30 -12.53 2.42
C ASP A 74 9.06 -13.79 2.03
N GLN A 75 9.18 -14.77 2.95
CA GLN A 75 9.82 -16.05 2.67
C GLN A 75 9.07 -16.84 1.59
N LYS A 76 7.72 -16.92 1.68
CA LYS A 76 6.88 -17.56 0.66
C LYS A 76 7.02 -16.88 -0.70
N SER A 77 7.01 -15.54 -0.71
CA SER A 77 7.16 -14.74 -1.92
C SER A 77 8.54 -14.94 -2.56
N ALA A 78 9.60 -14.95 -1.76
CA ALA A 78 10.96 -15.21 -2.23
C ALA A 78 11.12 -16.61 -2.83
N ALA A 79 10.53 -17.64 -2.21
CA ALA A 79 10.53 -19.00 -2.74
C ALA A 79 9.82 -19.09 -4.10
N ILE A 80 8.65 -18.46 -4.24
CA ILE A 80 7.91 -18.37 -5.50
C ILE A 80 8.73 -17.63 -6.57
N GLU A 81 9.36 -16.53 -6.20
CA GLU A 81 10.19 -15.74 -7.12
C GLU A 81 11.40 -16.53 -7.60
N MET A 82 12.09 -17.24 -6.72
CA MET A 82 13.20 -18.10 -7.10
C MET A 82 12.76 -19.23 -8.04
N ALA A 83 11.63 -19.87 -7.76
CA ALA A 83 11.07 -20.91 -8.63
C ALA A 83 10.69 -20.33 -10.01
N THR A 84 10.04 -19.17 -10.04
CA THR A 84 9.65 -18.48 -11.28
C THR A 84 10.87 -18.10 -12.12
N ASN A 85 11.96 -17.66 -11.51
CA ASN A 85 13.18 -17.28 -12.22
C ASN A 85 13.89 -18.49 -12.83
N ASN A 86 13.75 -19.67 -12.24
CA ASN A 86 14.40 -20.90 -12.69
C ASN A 86 13.68 -21.57 -13.88
N ILE A 87 12.45 -21.21 -14.21
CA ILE A 87 11.76 -21.79 -15.36
C ILE A 87 12.08 -21.02 -16.65
N THR A 88 12.10 -21.76 -17.74
CA THR A 88 12.16 -21.21 -19.11
C THR A 88 10.84 -21.54 -19.80
N VAL A 89 10.13 -20.51 -20.24
CA VAL A 89 8.83 -20.65 -20.92
C VAL A 89 8.71 -19.56 -21.97
N ASP A 90 8.19 -19.93 -23.14
CA ASP A 90 7.83 -18.98 -24.19
C ASP A 90 6.36 -18.56 -23.99
N ILE A 91 6.15 -17.31 -23.63
CA ILE A 91 4.82 -16.78 -23.30
C ILE A 91 4.26 -16.02 -24.52
N PRO A 92 3.16 -16.50 -25.12
CA PRO A 92 2.52 -15.78 -26.21
C PRO A 92 2.11 -14.35 -25.79
N ALA A 93 2.35 -13.37 -26.67
CA ALA A 93 2.05 -11.96 -26.41
C ALA A 93 0.59 -11.73 -26.01
N VAL A 94 -0.36 -12.51 -26.57
CA VAL A 94 -1.78 -12.43 -26.23
C VAL A 94 -2.07 -12.73 -24.75
N MET A 95 -1.30 -13.62 -24.11
CA MET A 95 -1.46 -13.91 -22.67
C MET A 95 -1.04 -12.70 -21.83
N ILE A 96 0.07 -12.07 -22.21
CA ILE A 96 0.57 -10.85 -21.54
C ILE A 96 -0.45 -9.72 -21.71
N ASP A 97 -0.97 -9.49 -22.92
CA ASP A 97 -1.94 -8.44 -23.22
C ASP A 97 -3.27 -8.64 -22.47
N ASN A 98 -3.71 -9.89 -22.33
CA ASN A 98 -4.89 -10.24 -21.53
C ASN A 98 -4.63 -9.94 -20.04
N ARG A 99 -3.45 -10.29 -19.51
CA ARG A 99 -3.10 -10.00 -18.11
C ARG A 99 -3.00 -8.49 -17.85
N VAL A 100 -2.40 -7.73 -18.76
CA VAL A 100 -2.37 -6.26 -18.69
C VAL A 100 -3.79 -5.71 -18.62
N THR A 101 -4.69 -6.22 -19.45
CA THR A 101 -6.10 -5.78 -19.46
C THR A 101 -6.77 -6.06 -18.13
N ALA A 102 -6.59 -7.27 -17.58
CA ALA A 102 -7.14 -7.63 -16.26
C ALA A 102 -6.59 -6.72 -15.14
N MET A 103 -5.27 -6.46 -15.12
CA MET A 103 -4.65 -5.57 -14.13
C MET A 103 -5.20 -4.14 -14.19
N ILE A 104 -5.45 -3.61 -15.38
CA ILE A 104 -6.06 -2.29 -15.55
C ILE A 104 -7.52 -2.29 -15.07
N GLN A 105 -8.27 -3.35 -15.34
CA GLN A 105 -9.64 -3.50 -14.84
C GLN A 105 -9.68 -3.58 -13.31
N GLU A 106 -8.78 -4.34 -12.70
CA GLU A 106 -8.63 -4.41 -11.24
C GLU A 106 -8.30 -3.04 -10.64
N MET A 107 -7.42 -2.29 -11.29
CA MET A 107 -7.10 -0.90 -10.90
C MET A 107 -8.33 0.00 -11.00
N ALA A 108 -9.07 -0.07 -12.12
CA ALA A 108 -10.28 0.72 -12.32
C ALA A 108 -11.32 0.45 -11.24
N MET A 109 -11.59 -0.83 -10.92
CA MET A 109 -12.51 -1.20 -9.85
C MET A 109 -12.06 -0.67 -8.48
N ARG A 110 -10.76 -0.71 -8.18
CA ARG A 110 -10.20 -0.17 -6.94
C ARG A 110 -10.35 1.35 -6.84
N LEU A 111 -10.14 2.06 -7.95
CA LEU A 111 -10.37 3.50 -8.03
C LEU A 111 -11.85 3.85 -7.84
N GLU A 112 -12.76 3.08 -8.44
CA GLU A 112 -14.20 3.29 -8.28
C GLU A 112 -14.66 3.12 -6.82
N GLN A 113 -14.12 2.14 -6.10
CA GLN A 113 -14.38 1.98 -4.66
C GLN A 113 -13.92 3.19 -3.84
N GLN A 114 -12.92 3.93 -4.33
CA GLN A 114 -12.43 5.19 -3.74
C GLN A 114 -13.15 6.44 -4.29
N GLY A 115 -14.18 6.25 -5.13
CA GLY A 115 -14.96 7.34 -5.74
C GLY A 115 -14.27 8.04 -6.90
N MET A 116 -13.22 7.45 -7.49
CA MET A 116 -12.47 8.02 -8.61
C MET A 116 -12.63 7.14 -9.86
N LYS A 117 -12.82 7.75 -11.02
CA LYS A 117 -12.81 7.03 -12.31
C LYS A 117 -11.38 6.93 -12.87
N LEU A 118 -11.12 5.87 -13.65
CA LEU A 118 -9.82 5.65 -14.28
C LEU A 118 -9.39 6.84 -15.16
N GLU A 119 -10.32 7.44 -15.89
CA GLU A 119 -10.04 8.60 -16.74
C GLU A 119 -9.57 9.81 -15.93
N GLN A 120 -10.17 10.04 -14.78
CA GLN A 120 -9.76 11.12 -13.87
C GLN A 120 -8.35 10.87 -13.32
N TYR A 121 -8.08 9.61 -12.92
CA TYR A 121 -6.73 9.23 -12.48
C TYR A 121 -5.69 9.48 -13.57
N LEU A 122 -5.94 9.07 -14.81
CA LEU A 122 -5.02 9.27 -15.93
C LEU A 122 -4.75 10.75 -16.19
N GLN A 123 -5.76 11.62 -16.07
CA GLN A 123 -5.59 13.07 -16.18
C GLN A 123 -4.72 13.64 -15.06
N TYR A 124 -4.95 13.24 -13.80
CA TYR A 124 -4.13 13.68 -12.66
C TYR A 124 -2.67 13.20 -12.78
N ALA A 125 -2.48 11.97 -13.23
CA ALA A 125 -1.15 11.38 -13.39
C ALA A 125 -0.41 11.89 -14.65
N GLY A 126 -1.08 12.66 -15.53
CA GLY A 126 -0.49 13.15 -16.77
C GLY A 126 -0.08 12.04 -17.74
N THR A 127 -0.81 10.93 -17.72
CA THR A 127 -0.53 9.74 -18.52
C THR A 127 -1.76 9.33 -19.34
N ASP A 128 -1.59 8.38 -20.22
CA ASP A 128 -2.67 7.79 -21.03
C ASP A 128 -2.72 6.26 -20.87
N ILE A 129 -3.79 5.66 -21.37
CA ILE A 129 -4.01 4.22 -21.24
C ILE A 129 -2.93 3.40 -21.96
N ALA A 130 -2.35 3.91 -23.05
CA ALA A 130 -1.32 3.20 -23.79
C ALA A 130 -0.01 3.13 -22.99
N LYS A 131 0.40 4.24 -22.38
CA LYS A 131 1.56 4.28 -21.48
C LYS A 131 1.34 3.42 -20.23
N LEU A 132 0.13 3.45 -19.67
CA LEU A 132 -0.22 2.61 -18.54
C LEU A 132 -0.11 1.13 -18.90
N ARG A 133 -0.59 0.71 -20.08
CA ARG A 133 -0.44 -0.65 -20.59
C ARG A 133 1.03 -1.06 -20.70
N GLU A 134 1.88 -0.18 -21.22
CA GLU A 134 3.30 -0.44 -21.35
C GLU A 134 3.99 -0.59 -19.98
N GLN A 135 3.64 0.24 -19.01
CA GLN A 135 4.16 0.14 -17.65
C GLN A 135 3.79 -1.18 -16.96
N TYR A 136 2.60 -1.71 -17.24
CA TYR A 136 2.17 -2.99 -16.66
C TYR A 136 2.70 -4.22 -17.39
N ARG A 137 3.29 -4.08 -18.58
CA ARG A 137 3.68 -5.20 -19.44
C ARG A 137 4.69 -6.13 -18.78
N GLU A 138 5.74 -5.60 -18.19
CA GLU A 138 6.76 -6.38 -17.49
C GLU A 138 6.17 -7.14 -16.27
N THR A 139 5.36 -6.45 -15.47
CA THR A 139 4.70 -7.07 -14.32
C THR A 139 3.70 -8.15 -14.77
N ALA A 140 2.97 -7.91 -15.85
CA ALA A 140 2.05 -8.88 -16.41
C ALA A 140 2.76 -10.13 -16.92
N GLU A 141 3.90 -9.98 -17.59
CA GLU A 141 4.73 -11.09 -18.03
C GLU A 141 5.22 -11.92 -16.86
N LYS A 142 5.74 -11.27 -15.80
CA LYS A 142 6.16 -11.95 -14.56
C LYS A 142 4.99 -12.68 -13.90
N ASN A 143 3.81 -12.09 -13.86
CA ASN A 143 2.62 -12.71 -13.30
C ASN A 143 2.20 -13.95 -14.09
N VAL A 144 2.11 -13.86 -15.42
CA VAL A 144 1.78 -15.01 -16.29
C VAL A 144 2.80 -16.13 -16.10
N LYS A 145 4.10 -15.79 -16.07
CA LYS A 145 5.18 -16.75 -15.82
C LYS A 145 5.01 -17.46 -14.49
N THR A 146 4.66 -16.72 -13.44
CA THR A 146 4.42 -17.26 -12.09
C THR A 146 3.20 -18.18 -12.07
N ASP A 147 2.12 -17.82 -12.76
CA ASP A 147 0.91 -18.61 -12.81
C ASP A 147 1.18 -19.96 -13.54
N LEU A 148 1.88 -19.91 -14.67
CA LEU A 148 2.31 -21.12 -15.39
C LEU A 148 3.22 -22.01 -14.54
N MET A 149 4.18 -21.42 -13.81
CA MET A 149 5.05 -22.16 -12.89
C MET A 149 4.24 -22.87 -11.82
N ARG A 150 3.29 -22.16 -11.18
CA ARG A 150 2.44 -22.75 -10.13
C ARG A 150 1.59 -23.90 -10.66
N GLU A 151 1.04 -23.76 -11.86
CA GLU A 151 0.25 -24.80 -12.50
C GLU A 151 1.08 -26.07 -12.75
N GLU A 152 2.29 -25.93 -13.28
CA GLU A 152 3.18 -27.07 -13.51
C GLU A 152 3.70 -27.72 -12.22
N VAL A 153 4.02 -26.91 -11.19
CA VAL A 153 4.39 -27.45 -9.88
C VAL A 153 3.22 -28.23 -9.26
N ALA A 154 2.00 -27.70 -9.34
CA ALA A 154 0.81 -28.38 -8.83
C ALA A 154 0.56 -29.71 -9.54
N LYS A 155 0.75 -29.75 -10.87
CA LYS A 155 0.64 -30.99 -11.65
C LYS A 155 1.73 -32.00 -11.31
N ALA A 156 2.99 -31.55 -11.25
CA ALA A 156 4.14 -32.40 -10.96
C ALA A 156 4.10 -33.00 -9.54
N ALA A 157 3.57 -32.26 -8.58
CA ALA A 157 3.40 -32.70 -7.19
C ALA A 157 2.06 -33.42 -6.94
N ASP A 158 1.22 -33.62 -7.98
CA ASP A 158 -0.13 -34.21 -7.89
C ASP A 158 -0.97 -33.58 -6.76
N ILE A 159 -0.87 -32.25 -6.61
CA ILE A 159 -1.62 -31.51 -5.58
C ILE A 159 -3.10 -31.51 -5.93
N LYS A 160 -3.91 -32.10 -5.06
CA LYS A 160 -5.37 -32.18 -5.20
C LYS A 160 -5.99 -31.40 -4.05
N VAL A 161 -6.99 -30.60 -4.38
CA VAL A 161 -7.81 -29.92 -3.37
C VAL A 161 -8.92 -30.88 -2.94
N GLU A 162 -8.95 -31.21 -1.68
CA GLU A 162 -10.04 -32.03 -1.09
C GLU A 162 -11.18 -31.11 -0.61
N ALA A 163 -12.39 -31.70 -0.47
CA ALA A 163 -13.54 -30.95 0.02
C ALA A 163 -13.28 -30.31 1.41
N LYS A 164 -12.51 -31.00 2.24
CA LYS A 164 -12.11 -30.50 3.55
C LYS A 164 -11.27 -29.20 3.46
N ASP A 165 -10.33 -29.11 2.53
CA ASP A 165 -9.49 -27.92 2.33
C ASP A 165 -10.35 -26.71 1.94
N LEU A 166 -11.37 -26.96 1.10
CA LEU A 166 -12.32 -25.94 0.69
C LEU A 166 -13.19 -25.47 1.87
N ASP A 167 -13.71 -26.41 2.68
CA ASP A 167 -14.53 -26.10 3.84
C ASP A 167 -13.74 -25.31 4.90
N GLU A 168 -12.45 -25.66 5.13
CA GLU A 168 -11.56 -24.95 6.04
C GLU A 168 -11.30 -23.52 5.56
N GLU A 169 -11.05 -23.30 4.27
CA GLU A 169 -10.83 -21.97 3.71
C GLU A 169 -12.10 -21.10 3.75
N VAL A 170 -13.25 -21.68 3.42
CA VAL A 170 -14.54 -20.99 3.53
C VAL A 170 -14.83 -20.58 4.97
N ALA A 171 -14.55 -21.47 5.95
CA ALA A 171 -14.72 -21.16 7.36
C ALA A 171 -13.77 -20.04 7.82
N ALA A 172 -12.52 -20.06 7.36
CA ALA A 172 -11.54 -19.01 7.65
C ALA A 172 -11.98 -17.65 7.07
N MET A 173 -12.46 -17.63 5.84
CA MET A 173 -13.03 -16.43 5.22
C MET A 173 -14.25 -15.92 5.98
N ALA A 174 -15.20 -16.80 6.31
CA ALA A 174 -16.39 -16.42 7.08
C ALA A 174 -16.02 -15.78 8.42
N ALA A 175 -15.05 -16.37 9.15
CA ALA A 175 -14.55 -15.81 10.38
C ALA A 175 -13.89 -14.44 10.21
N ALA A 176 -13.13 -14.24 9.14
CA ALA A 176 -12.47 -12.97 8.83
C ALA A 176 -13.48 -11.85 8.51
N TYR A 177 -14.61 -12.18 7.87
CA TYR A 177 -15.69 -11.23 7.57
C TYR A 177 -16.76 -11.13 8.65
N GLY A 178 -16.60 -11.84 9.78
CA GLY A 178 -17.59 -11.85 10.88
C GLY A 178 -18.92 -12.47 10.47
N ALA A 179 -18.93 -13.29 9.44
CA ALA A 179 -20.09 -14.08 9.01
C ALA A 179 -20.07 -15.42 9.77
N THR A 180 -21.14 -15.69 10.52
CA THR A 180 -21.39 -16.97 11.23
C THR A 180 -22.29 -17.87 10.41
#